data_2837fb73ed814b7bb2c07fc34a82f335
#
_entry.id   2837fb73ed814b7bb2c07fc34a82f335
#
_cell.length_a   1.000
_cell.length_b   1.000
_cell.length_c   1.000
_cell.angle_alpha   90.00
_cell.angle_beta   90.00
_cell.angle_gamma   90.00
#
_symmetry.space_group_name_H-M   'P 1'
#
loop_
_entity.id
_entity.type
_entity.pdbx_description
1 polymer ?
#
loop_
_entity_poly.entity_id
_entity_poly.type
_entity_poly.pdbx_seq_one_letter_code
_entity_poly.pdbx_strand_id
1 'polypeptide(L)'
;KKLVLLNFPNNPTGYTATEADAQAIVAALKAAADAGKKLVVILDDAYFGLVYEAGVHNTSLFSELCDVSPNLLAVKLDGTTKEDYVWGLRVGFITFAFKGATPEQLKALEAKAAGNVRSSISNASSIGQHMAIAAYSDPEYAAQKQEKFEILKRRYQMIREILRTHVEYQDAFEAMPFNSGYFMCVRPKGIDAESVRKQLIAKYSTGTIVLSGLIRLAYSTIPCHKLERLFANVYAAVND
;
A
#
# COMPACT_ATOMS: atom_id res chain seq x y z
N LYS A 1 -3.04 -25.45 -8.16
CA LYS A 1 -2.50 -24.46 -7.22
C LYS A 1 -2.70 -23.08 -7.79
N LYS A 2 -3.02 -22.10 -6.94
CA LYS A 2 -3.17 -20.69 -7.33
C LYS A 2 -2.39 -19.81 -6.37
N LEU A 3 -1.79 -18.76 -6.90
CA LEU A 3 -1.19 -17.66 -6.16
C LEU A 3 -2.14 -16.45 -6.26
N VAL A 4 -2.44 -15.84 -5.13
CA VAL A 4 -3.23 -14.60 -5.02
C VAL A 4 -2.36 -13.58 -4.31
N LEU A 5 -2.31 -12.37 -4.85
CA LEU A 5 -1.63 -11.23 -4.22
C LEU A 5 -2.69 -10.17 -3.88
N LEU A 6 -2.75 -9.81 -2.61
CA LEU A 6 -3.58 -8.73 -2.09
C LEU A 6 -2.64 -7.65 -1.55
N ASN A 7 -2.72 -6.44 -2.10
CA ASN A 7 -1.91 -5.32 -1.69
C ASN A 7 -2.83 -4.19 -1.20
N PHE A 8 -2.97 -4.05 0.11
CA PHE A 8 -3.81 -3.05 0.78
C PHE A 8 -3.08 -2.44 1.98
N PRO A 9 -2.98 -1.09 2.06
CA PRO A 9 -3.28 -0.09 1.02
C PRO A 9 -2.48 -0.31 -0.26
N ASN A 10 -3.13 -0.15 -1.40
CA ASN A 10 -2.55 -0.47 -2.70
C ASN A 10 -1.54 0.59 -3.19
N ASN A 11 -0.44 0.15 -3.73
CA ASN A 11 0.43 0.95 -4.60
C ASN A 11 0.23 0.46 -6.05
N PRO A 12 -0.29 1.28 -6.97
CA PRO A 12 -0.19 2.76 -6.99
C PRO A 12 -1.45 3.52 -6.56
N THR A 13 -2.60 2.89 -6.39
CA THR A 13 -3.89 3.59 -6.36
C THR A 13 -4.22 4.27 -5.04
N GLY A 14 -3.64 3.83 -3.92
CA GLY A 14 -4.03 4.30 -2.60
C GLY A 14 -5.40 3.78 -2.14
N TYR A 15 -5.82 2.63 -2.66
CA TYR A 15 -7.09 2.00 -2.32
C TYR A 15 -6.90 0.86 -1.32
N THR A 16 -7.78 0.79 -0.36
CA THR A 16 -7.96 -0.36 0.54
C THR A 16 -9.42 -0.81 0.46
N ALA A 17 -9.63 -2.12 0.51
CA ALA A 17 -10.96 -2.72 0.49
C ALA A 17 -11.84 -2.17 1.62
N THR A 18 -13.14 -2.00 1.33
CA THR A 18 -14.12 -1.74 2.39
C THR A 18 -14.28 -2.97 3.28
N GLU A 19 -14.90 -2.81 4.45
CA GLU A 19 -15.21 -3.96 5.31
C GLU A 19 -16.02 -5.03 4.59
N ALA A 20 -16.99 -4.62 3.76
CA ALA A 20 -17.80 -5.56 2.96
C ALA A 20 -16.98 -6.28 1.90
N ASP A 21 -16.09 -5.55 1.19
CA ASP A 21 -15.21 -6.16 0.18
C ASP A 21 -14.20 -7.10 0.83
N ALA A 22 -13.64 -6.73 1.97
CA ALA A 22 -12.72 -7.57 2.75
C ALA A 22 -13.38 -8.90 3.13
N GLN A 23 -14.59 -8.86 3.68
CA GLN A 23 -15.37 -10.04 4.02
C GLN A 23 -15.68 -10.91 2.79
N ALA A 24 -16.05 -10.29 1.66
CA ALA A 24 -16.31 -10.99 0.42
C ALA A 24 -15.05 -11.69 -0.14
N ILE A 25 -13.88 -11.03 -0.07
CA ILE A 25 -12.58 -11.60 -0.45
C ILE A 25 -12.27 -12.83 0.41
N VAL A 26 -12.38 -12.71 1.73
CA VAL A 26 -12.12 -13.82 2.67
C VAL A 26 -13.08 -14.99 2.40
N ALA A 27 -14.36 -14.72 2.23
CA ALA A 27 -15.39 -15.74 1.93
C ALA A 27 -15.08 -16.47 0.61
N ALA A 28 -14.70 -15.76 -0.43
CA ALA A 28 -14.36 -16.33 -1.73
C ALA A 28 -13.11 -17.23 -1.67
N LEU A 29 -12.07 -16.77 -0.96
CA LEU A 29 -10.82 -17.54 -0.76
C LEU A 29 -11.08 -18.79 0.08
N LYS A 30 -11.87 -18.67 1.13
CA LYS A 30 -12.28 -19.80 1.96
C LYS A 30 -13.06 -20.83 1.15
N ALA A 31 -14.08 -20.42 0.41
CA ALA A 31 -14.87 -21.31 -0.42
C ALA A 31 -14.02 -22.06 -1.46
N ALA A 32 -13.06 -21.36 -2.09
CA ALA A 32 -12.15 -21.99 -3.04
C ALA A 32 -11.24 -23.03 -2.34
N ALA A 33 -10.73 -22.73 -1.16
CA ALA A 33 -9.91 -23.66 -0.38
C ALA A 33 -10.70 -24.88 0.11
N ASP A 34 -11.93 -24.68 0.57
CA ASP A 34 -12.83 -25.75 1.01
C ASP A 34 -13.23 -26.67 -0.16
N ALA A 35 -13.31 -26.12 -1.38
CA ALA A 35 -13.49 -26.89 -2.62
C ALA A 35 -12.20 -27.62 -3.07
N GLY A 36 -11.18 -27.74 -2.20
CA GLY A 36 -9.94 -28.48 -2.44
C GLY A 36 -8.89 -27.74 -3.31
N LYS A 37 -9.08 -26.45 -3.61
CA LYS A 37 -8.08 -25.65 -4.33
C LYS A 37 -6.95 -25.30 -3.37
N LYS A 38 -5.70 -25.62 -3.77
CA LYS A 38 -4.51 -25.20 -3.01
C LYS A 38 -4.16 -23.76 -3.35
N LEU A 39 -4.22 -22.89 -2.35
CA LEU A 39 -4.01 -21.45 -2.48
C LEU A 39 -2.74 -21.04 -1.72
N VAL A 40 -1.99 -20.11 -2.28
CA VAL A 40 -1.03 -19.27 -1.56
C VAL A 40 -1.54 -17.85 -1.68
N VAL A 41 -1.87 -17.23 -0.56
CA VAL A 41 -2.36 -15.85 -0.51
C VAL A 41 -1.27 -14.99 0.10
N ILE A 42 -0.68 -14.12 -0.71
CA ILE A 42 0.30 -13.13 -0.27
C ILE A 42 -0.44 -11.84 0.04
N LEU A 43 -0.26 -11.36 1.26
CA LEU A 43 -0.78 -10.08 1.75
C LEU A 43 0.39 -9.11 1.83
N ASP A 44 0.44 -8.18 0.88
CA ASP A 44 1.43 -7.11 0.85
C ASP A 44 0.89 -5.93 1.68
N ASP A 45 1.21 -5.95 2.95
CA ASP A 45 0.82 -4.98 3.96
C ASP A 45 1.85 -3.85 4.11
N ALA A 46 2.64 -3.57 3.07
CA ALA A 46 3.71 -2.57 3.12
C ALA A 46 3.24 -1.17 3.56
N TYR A 47 1.96 -0.85 3.43
CA TYR A 47 1.34 0.42 3.84
C TYR A 47 0.33 0.24 4.98
N PHE A 48 0.46 -0.83 5.75
CA PHE A 48 -0.42 -1.15 6.88
C PHE A 48 -0.63 0.05 7.82
N GLY A 49 -1.86 0.19 8.34
CA GLY A 49 -2.25 1.25 9.27
C GLY A 49 -2.52 2.63 8.63
N LEU A 50 -2.28 2.81 7.33
CA LEU A 50 -2.47 4.09 6.65
C LEU A 50 -3.85 4.21 6.00
N VAL A 51 -4.91 4.01 6.76
CA VAL A 51 -6.32 4.14 6.34
C VAL A 51 -6.92 5.42 6.89
N TYR A 52 -7.59 6.20 6.04
CA TYR A 52 -8.04 7.55 6.37
C TYR A 52 -9.54 7.74 6.43
N GLU A 53 -10.33 6.77 5.97
CA GLU A 53 -11.80 6.81 5.95
C GLU A 53 -12.43 5.75 6.86
N ALA A 54 -13.60 6.08 7.42
CA ALA A 54 -14.42 5.10 8.13
C ALA A 54 -15.04 4.09 7.16
N GLY A 55 -15.27 2.86 7.63
CA GLY A 55 -15.85 1.78 6.81
C GLY A 55 -14.86 1.12 5.84
N VAL A 56 -13.61 1.55 5.85
CA VAL A 56 -12.50 0.90 5.15
C VAL A 56 -11.86 -0.10 6.11
N HIS A 57 -11.52 -1.28 5.61
CA HIS A 57 -10.86 -2.32 6.40
C HIS A 57 -9.49 -1.85 6.90
N ASN A 58 -9.29 -1.83 8.21
CA ASN A 58 -8.11 -1.22 8.84
C ASN A 58 -7.18 -2.21 9.53
N THR A 59 -7.47 -3.51 9.39
CA THR A 59 -6.62 -4.61 9.87
C THR A 59 -6.03 -5.39 8.71
N SER A 60 -5.07 -6.27 8.98
CA SER A 60 -4.56 -7.17 7.94
C SER A 60 -5.54 -8.33 7.73
N LEU A 61 -5.86 -8.62 6.48
CA LEU A 61 -6.61 -9.83 6.13
C LEU A 61 -5.87 -11.13 6.52
N PHE A 62 -4.62 -11.05 6.93
CA PHE A 62 -3.86 -12.18 7.44
C PHE A 62 -4.53 -12.79 8.67
N SER A 63 -5.03 -11.97 9.59
CA SER A 63 -5.71 -12.45 10.80
C SER A 63 -6.95 -13.29 10.50
N GLU A 64 -7.63 -12.97 9.39
CA GLU A 64 -8.84 -13.67 8.96
C GLU A 64 -8.54 -14.92 8.13
N LEU A 65 -7.37 -14.96 7.46
CA LEU A 65 -6.99 -16.03 6.55
C LEU A 65 -6.05 -17.08 7.17
N CYS A 66 -5.40 -16.77 8.28
CA CYS A 66 -4.34 -17.59 8.87
C CYS A 66 -4.81 -18.98 9.36
N ASP A 67 -6.10 -19.17 9.65
CA ASP A 67 -6.67 -20.43 10.17
C ASP A 67 -7.96 -20.88 9.44
N VAL A 68 -8.20 -20.42 8.21
CA VAL A 68 -9.45 -20.76 7.51
C VAL A 68 -9.46 -22.16 6.92
N SER A 69 -8.34 -22.66 6.40
CA SER A 69 -8.28 -23.96 5.71
C SER A 69 -6.85 -24.51 5.63
N PRO A 70 -6.65 -25.84 5.72
CA PRO A 70 -5.35 -26.47 5.46
C PRO A 70 -4.90 -26.37 4.00
N ASN A 71 -5.79 -25.96 3.09
CA ASN A 71 -5.49 -25.75 1.68
C ASN A 71 -5.10 -24.30 1.35
N LEU A 72 -5.08 -23.39 2.33
CA LEU A 72 -4.71 -21.99 2.15
C LEU A 72 -3.49 -21.65 3.01
N LEU A 73 -2.36 -21.37 2.36
CA LEU A 73 -1.19 -20.77 3.00
C LEU A 73 -1.31 -19.25 2.92
N ALA A 74 -1.49 -18.61 4.06
CA ALA A 74 -1.41 -17.16 4.18
C ALA A 74 0.04 -16.73 4.40
N VAL A 75 0.49 -15.73 3.63
CA VAL A 75 1.84 -15.16 3.72
C VAL A 75 1.70 -13.66 3.86
N LYS A 76 2.07 -13.11 5.01
CA LYS A 76 2.07 -11.67 5.26
C LYS A 76 3.44 -11.09 4.99
N LEU A 77 3.49 -10.00 4.24
CA LEU A 77 4.68 -9.19 3.99
C LEU A 77 4.43 -7.80 4.54
N ASP A 78 5.18 -7.40 5.55
CA ASP A 78 5.10 -6.07 6.16
C ASP A 78 6.49 -5.56 6.56
N GLY A 79 6.54 -4.39 7.16
CA GLY A 79 7.82 -3.83 7.62
C GLY A 79 7.79 -2.35 7.94
N THR A 80 8.88 -1.90 8.52
CA THR A 80 9.06 -0.54 9.06
C THR A 80 9.08 0.55 7.99
N THR A 81 9.32 0.18 6.74
CA THR A 81 9.62 1.13 5.65
C THR A 81 8.56 2.24 5.50
N LYS A 82 7.28 1.87 5.51
CA LYS A 82 6.15 2.80 5.33
C LYS A 82 5.35 2.98 6.61
N GLU A 83 5.12 1.89 7.31
CA GLU A 83 4.38 1.88 8.56
C GLU A 83 5.03 2.77 9.62
N ASP A 84 6.38 2.76 9.69
CA ASP A 84 7.16 3.54 10.66
C ASP A 84 7.92 4.70 10.02
N TYR A 85 7.65 5.01 8.73
CA TYR A 85 8.24 6.15 8.00
C TYR A 85 9.76 6.12 7.88
N VAL A 86 10.39 4.94 7.87
CA VAL A 86 11.86 4.77 7.91
C VAL A 86 12.39 4.06 6.66
N TRP A 87 12.21 4.65 5.52
CA TRP A 87 12.53 4.07 4.19
C TRP A 87 13.97 3.56 4.06
N GLY A 88 14.91 4.16 4.76
CA GLY A 88 16.34 3.83 4.69
C GLY A 88 16.74 2.57 5.46
N LEU A 89 15.99 2.13 6.46
CA LEU A 89 16.37 1.02 7.33
C LEU A 89 16.32 -0.34 6.61
N ARG A 90 15.45 -0.49 5.57
CA ARG A 90 15.31 -1.72 4.79
C ARG A 90 14.98 -2.95 5.63
N VAL A 91 14.08 -2.81 6.59
CA VAL A 91 13.60 -3.87 7.46
C VAL A 91 12.21 -4.29 7.02
N GLY A 92 12.02 -5.58 6.80
CA GLY A 92 10.74 -6.19 6.47
C GLY A 92 10.58 -7.53 7.17
N PHE A 93 9.35 -7.98 7.27
CA PHE A 93 8.96 -9.21 7.94
C PHE A 93 8.16 -10.09 6.98
N ILE A 94 8.36 -11.40 7.08
CA ILE A 94 7.53 -12.39 6.40
C ILE A 94 6.94 -13.32 7.45
N THR A 95 5.62 -13.49 7.42
CA THR A 95 4.90 -14.36 8.35
C THR A 95 4.11 -15.39 7.56
N PHE A 96 4.16 -16.65 8.00
CA PHE A 96 3.47 -17.79 7.40
C PHE A 96 2.45 -18.36 8.35
N ALA A 97 1.24 -18.66 7.85
CA ALA A 97 0.25 -19.39 8.62
C ALA A 97 -0.69 -20.19 7.71
N PHE A 98 -1.17 -21.33 8.21
CA PHE A 98 -2.27 -22.10 7.64
C PHE A 98 -2.87 -23.00 8.72
N LYS A 99 -4.14 -23.35 8.55
CA LYS A 99 -4.86 -24.19 9.51
C LYS A 99 -4.20 -25.55 9.68
N GLY A 100 -3.91 -25.90 10.94
CA GLY A 100 -3.28 -27.16 11.29
C GLY A 100 -1.78 -27.22 10.99
N ALA A 101 -1.11 -26.08 10.80
CA ALA A 101 0.32 -26.02 10.63
C ALA A 101 1.06 -26.59 11.85
N THR A 102 2.04 -27.48 11.60
CA THR A 102 2.93 -27.96 12.68
C THR A 102 4.15 -27.05 12.82
N PRO A 103 4.79 -27.02 14.01
CA PRO A 103 6.03 -26.27 14.21
C PRO A 103 7.13 -26.64 13.20
N GLU A 104 7.25 -27.91 12.83
CA GLU A 104 8.24 -28.39 11.87
C GLU A 104 7.99 -27.82 10.46
N GLN A 105 6.71 -27.75 10.05
CA GLN A 105 6.33 -27.18 8.75
C GLN A 105 6.62 -25.68 8.70
N LEU A 106 6.29 -24.94 9.76
CA LEU A 106 6.60 -23.50 9.85
C LEU A 106 8.11 -23.25 9.86
N LYS A 107 8.88 -24.05 10.60
CA LYS A 107 10.34 -23.98 10.61
C LYS A 107 10.95 -24.30 9.25
N ALA A 108 10.35 -25.21 8.48
CA ALA A 108 10.79 -25.48 7.11
C ALA A 108 10.56 -24.29 6.16
N LEU A 109 9.45 -23.56 6.31
CA LEU A 109 9.18 -22.32 5.56
C LEU A 109 10.15 -21.22 5.94
N GLU A 110 10.40 -21.03 7.23
CA GLU A 110 11.40 -20.09 7.76
C GLU A 110 12.79 -20.39 7.20
N ALA A 111 13.23 -21.65 7.25
CA ALA A 111 14.53 -22.06 6.72
C ALA A 111 14.66 -21.79 5.21
N LYS A 112 13.59 -22.00 4.43
CA LYS A 112 13.56 -21.67 3.00
C LYS A 112 13.65 -20.16 2.76
N ALA A 113 12.94 -19.36 3.54
CA ALA A 113 13.01 -17.89 3.46
C ALA A 113 14.43 -17.40 3.82
N ALA A 114 15.02 -17.90 4.90
CA ALA A 114 16.39 -17.59 5.30
C ALA A 114 17.41 -17.99 4.23
N GLY A 115 17.27 -19.19 3.64
CA GLY A 115 18.11 -19.66 2.53
C GLY A 115 18.00 -18.75 1.29
N ASN A 116 16.80 -18.26 0.99
CA ASN A 116 16.58 -17.33 -0.13
C ASN A 116 17.24 -15.96 0.14
N VAL A 117 17.12 -15.42 1.34
CA VAL A 117 17.85 -14.22 1.76
C VAL A 117 19.36 -14.42 1.62
N ARG A 118 19.86 -15.56 2.12
CA ARG A 118 21.29 -15.88 2.04
C ARG A 118 21.82 -15.96 0.60
N SER A 119 21.03 -16.53 -0.31
CA SER A 119 21.45 -16.71 -1.70
C SER A 119 21.28 -15.46 -2.57
N SER A 120 20.40 -14.52 -2.18
CA SER A 120 20.10 -13.32 -2.97
C SER A 120 20.87 -12.07 -2.51
N ILE A 121 20.76 -11.71 -1.24
CA ILE A 121 21.35 -10.49 -0.66
C ILE A 121 22.34 -10.77 0.46
N SER A 122 22.62 -12.05 0.73
CA SER A 122 23.48 -12.54 1.80
C SER A 122 22.96 -12.33 3.22
N ASN A 123 22.50 -11.13 3.56
CA ASN A 123 22.03 -10.79 4.90
C ASN A 123 21.11 -9.56 4.87
N ALA A 124 20.21 -9.45 5.84
CA ALA A 124 19.46 -8.23 6.10
C ALA A 124 20.27 -7.28 7.02
N SER A 125 19.97 -5.98 6.96
CA SER A 125 20.66 -4.96 7.77
C SER A 125 20.44 -5.18 9.27
N SER A 126 21.46 -5.57 10.00
CA SER A 126 21.42 -5.68 11.48
C SER A 126 21.22 -4.33 12.13
N ILE A 127 21.89 -3.28 11.65
CA ILE A 127 21.74 -1.92 12.17
C ILE A 127 20.28 -1.46 12.06
N GLY A 128 19.66 -1.65 10.90
CA GLY A 128 18.23 -1.29 10.69
C GLY A 128 17.31 -2.00 11.68
N GLN A 129 17.53 -3.29 11.95
CA GLN A 129 16.74 -4.06 12.91
C GLN A 129 16.92 -3.54 14.34
N HIS A 130 18.13 -3.27 14.78
CA HIS A 130 18.42 -2.71 16.12
C HIS A 130 17.80 -1.32 16.29
N MET A 131 17.86 -0.47 15.26
CA MET A 131 17.19 0.84 15.29
C MET A 131 15.68 0.72 15.41
N ALA A 132 15.06 -0.23 14.69
CA ALA A 132 13.63 -0.48 14.80
C ALA A 132 13.24 -0.97 16.21
N ILE A 133 14.02 -1.90 16.80
CA ILE A 133 13.79 -2.40 18.16
C ILE A 133 13.91 -1.25 19.18
N ALA A 134 14.93 -0.41 19.04
CA ALA A 134 15.13 0.75 19.92
C ALA A 134 13.94 1.73 19.82
N ALA A 135 13.45 2.00 18.59
CA ALA A 135 12.29 2.85 18.38
C ALA A 135 11.03 2.27 19.01
N TYR A 136 10.78 0.97 18.84
CA TYR A 136 9.59 0.30 19.44
C TYR A 136 9.61 0.28 20.96
N SER A 137 10.80 0.41 21.56
CA SER A 137 10.99 0.47 23.01
C SER A 137 10.89 1.91 23.57
N ASP A 138 10.82 2.91 22.69
CA ASP A 138 10.73 4.31 23.10
C ASP A 138 9.30 4.65 23.54
N PRO A 139 9.08 5.23 24.74
CA PRO A 139 7.75 5.61 25.21
C PRO A 139 7.06 6.64 24.32
N GLU A 140 7.81 7.46 23.57
CA GLU A 140 7.27 8.46 22.64
C GLU A 140 6.91 7.89 21.27
N TYR A 141 7.25 6.62 20.97
CA TYR A 141 7.05 6.02 19.65
C TYR A 141 5.61 6.14 19.14
N ALA A 142 4.63 5.79 19.98
CA ALA A 142 3.22 5.81 19.57
C ALA A 142 2.75 7.24 19.26
N ALA A 143 3.14 8.22 20.06
CA ALA A 143 2.81 9.62 19.86
C ALA A 143 3.43 10.19 18.58
N GLN A 144 4.71 9.90 18.34
CA GLN A 144 5.42 10.31 17.14
C GLN A 144 4.83 9.66 15.87
N LYS A 145 4.48 8.37 15.93
CA LYS A 145 3.82 7.66 14.82
C LYS A 145 2.45 8.30 14.50
N GLN A 146 1.66 8.59 15.52
CA GLN A 146 0.37 9.26 15.36
C GLN A 146 0.51 10.66 14.74
N GLU A 147 1.50 11.45 15.15
CA GLU A 147 1.77 12.76 14.54
C GLU A 147 2.00 12.65 13.03
N LYS A 148 2.80 11.66 12.59
CA LYS A 148 3.07 11.44 11.15
C LYS A 148 1.84 10.96 10.41
N PHE A 149 1.02 10.11 11.03
CA PHE A 149 -0.26 9.69 10.49
C PHE A 149 -1.19 10.89 10.25
N GLU A 150 -1.32 11.80 11.21
CA GLU A 150 -2.18 13.00 11.09
C GLU A 150 -1.70 13.96 9.98
N ILE A 151 -0.39 14.05 9.74
CA ILE A 151 0.15 14.80 8.59
C ILE A 151 -0.35 14.23 7.28
N LEU A 152 -0.29 12.90 7.11
CA LEU A 152 -0.75 12.23 5.89
C LEU A 152 -2.26 12.30 5.72
N LYS A 153 -3.01 12.07 6.79
CA LYS A 153 -4.47 12.19 6.81
C LYS A 153 -4.94 13.58 6.39
N ARG A 154 -4.28 14.62 6.88
CA ARG A 154 -4.58 16.02 6.50
C ARG A 154 -4.33 16.26 5.01
N ARG A 155 -3.24 15.74 4.45
CA ARG A 155 -2.96 15.82 3.00
C ARG A 155 -4.03 15.10 2.19
N TYR A 156 -4.40 13.91 2.61
CA TYR A 156 -5.50 13.14 2.02
C TYR A 156 -6.81 13.96 2.02
N GLN A 157 -7.21 14.48 3.16
CA GLN A 157 -8.44 15.29 3.30
C GLN A 157 -8.42 16.52 2.39
N MET A 158 -7.28 17.19 2.31
CA MET A 158 -7.12 18.35 1.42
C MET A 158 -7.28 17.97 -0.06
N ILE A 159 -6.77 16.83 -0.48
CA ILE A 159 -6.98 16.34 -1.86
C ILE A 159 -8.47 16.09 -2.12
N ARG A 160 -9.14 15.43 -1.19
CA ARG A 160 -10.60 15.22 -1.30
C ARG A 160 -11.35 16.54 -1.47
N GLU A 161 -10.95 17.56 -0.72
CA GLU A 161 -11.54 18.90 -0.82
C GLU A 161 -11.22 19.58 -2.16
N ILE A 162 -9.98 19.53 -2.63
CA ILE A 162 -9.58 20.06 -3.95
C ILE A 162 -10.42 19.43 -5.06
N LEU A 163 -10.52 18.09 -5.08
CA LEU A 163 -11.30 17.39 -6.10
C LEU A 163 -12.80 17.66 -6.03
N ARG A 164 -13.33 17.96 -4.83
CA ARG A 164 -14.72 18.33 -4.63
C ARG A 164 -15.01 19.75 -5.10
N THR A 165 -14.07 20.67 -4.87
CA THR A 165 -14.23 22.11 -5.17
C THR A 165 -14.00 22.43 -6.65
N HIS A 166 -13.01 21.77 -7.26
CA HIS A 166 -12.63 21.97 -8.66
C HIS A 166 -13.31 20.95 -9.57
N VAL A 167 -14.61 21.13 -9.79
CA VAL A 167 -15.42 20.21 -10.61
C VAL A 167 -14.95 20.15 -12.08
N GLU A 168 -14.34 21.23 -12.58
CA GLU A 168 -13.75 21.32 -13.91
C GLU A 168 -12.62 20.32 -14.15
N TYR A 169 -11.96 19.84 -13.09
CA TYR A 169 -10.91 18.82 -13.23
C TYR A 169 -11.45 17.50 -13.78
N GLN A 170 -12.75 17.24 -13.57
CA GLN A 170 -13.39 16.04 -14.10
C GLN A 170 -13.47 16.04 -15.64
N ASP A 171 -13.36 17.17 -16.29
CA ASP A 171 -13.31 17.25 -17.76
C ASP A 171 -11.94 16.79 -18.30
N ALA A 172 -10.88 17.02 -17.55
CA ALA A 172 -9.50 16.71 -17.94
C ALA A 172 -9.03 15.33 -17.48
N PHE A 173 -9.41 14.87 -16.29
CA PHE A 173 -9.01 13.57 -15.76
C PHE A 173 -10.05 12.95 -14.83
N GLU A 174 -9.98 11.63 -14.68
CA GLU A 174 -10.73 10.85 -13.70
C GLU A 174 -9.82 10.52 -12.52
N ALA A 175 -10.23 10.89 -11.30
CA ALA A 175 -9.57 10.44 -10.09
C ALA A 175 -9.97 8.97 -9.81
N MET A 176 -9.00 8.08 -9.74
CA MET A 176 -9.25 6.68 -9.36
C MET A 176 -9.66 6.60 -7.89
N PRO A 177 -10.44 5.57 -7.49
CA PRO A 177 -10.78 5.37 -6.08
C PRO A 177 -9.53 5.29 -5.20
N PHE A 178 -9.51 6.06 -4.11
CA PHE A 178 -8.46 6.08 -3.10
C PHE A 178 -9.04 6.45 -1.74
N ASN A 179 -8.53 5.84 -0.68
CA ASN A 179 -9.01 6.04 0.70
C ASN A 179 -7.90 5.83 1.75
N SER A 180 -6.65 5.59 1.27
CA SER A 180 -5.56 5.11 2.12
C SER A 180 -4.18 5.34 1.48
N GLY A 181 -3.11 4.95 2.19
CA GLY A 181 -1.76 4.87 1.67
C GLY A 181 -1.07 6.21 1.43
N TYR A 182 -0.14 6.24 0.49
CA TYR A 182 0.72 7.37 0.17
C TYR A 182 0.40 8.03 -1.16
N PHE A 183 -0.43 7.38 -1.99
CA PHE A 183 -0.62 7.71 -3.39
C PHE A 183 -2.09 7.83 -3.73
N MET A 184 -2.34 8.49 -4.84
CA MET A 184 -3.54 8.34 -5.63
C MET A 184 -3.18 8.32 -7.11
N CYS A 185 -4.10 7.87 -7.95
CA CYS A 185 -3.92 7.89 -9.39
C CYS A 185 -5.01 8.72 -10.06
N VAL A 186 -4.64 9.37 -11.15
CA VAL A 186 -5.58 9.99 -12.07
C VAL A 186 -5.40 9.40 -13.47
N ARG A 187 -6.52 9.25 -14.19
CA ARG A 187 -6.56 8.86 -15.59
C ARG A 187 -6.82 10.08 -16.45
N PRO A 188 -5.83 10.56 -17.24
CA PRO A 188 -6.07 11.65 -18.18
C PRO A 188 -7.14 11.28 -19.22
N LYS A 189 -7.91 12.24 -19.69
CA LYS A 189 -8.92 12.08 -20.74
C LYS A 189 -8.42 12.69 -22.05
N GLY A 190 -8.60 11.96 -23.14
CA GLY A 190 -8.27 12.44 -24.48
C GLY A 190 -6.80 12.53 -24.83
N ILE A 191 -5.91 12.27 -23.88
CA ILE A 191 -4.44 12.33 -24.06
C ILE A 191 -3.75 11.16 -23.32
N ASP A 192 -2.64 10.69 -23.87
CA ASP A 192 -1.81 9.65 -23.24
C ASP A 192 -1.12 10.15 -21.95
N ALA A 193 -1.13 9.30 -20.91
CA ALA A 193 -0.57 9.65 -19.61
C ALA A 193 0.93 9.98 -19.63
N GLU A 194 1.70 9.32 -20.50
CA GLU A 194 3.13 9.60 -20.65
C GLU A 194 3.38 10.96 -21.32
N SER A 195 2.52 11.36 -22.24
CA SER A 195 2.54 12.70 -22.85
C SER A 195 2.27 13.78 -21.80
N VAL A 196 1.26 13.59 -20.96
CA VAL A 196 0.99 14.48 -19.82
C VAL A 196 2.17 14.55 -18.86
N ARG A 197 2.76 13.40 -18.49
CA ARG A 197 3.95 13.36 -17.62
C ARG A 197 5.12 14.18 -18.20
N LYS A 198 5.38 14.07 -19.49
CA LYS A 198 6.44 14.85 -20.15
C LYS A 198 6.15 16.36 -20.09
N GLN A 199 4.89 16.77 -20.30
CA GLN A 199 4.48 18.17 -20.18
C GLN A 199 4.61 18.66 -18.74
N LEU A 200 4.17 17.86 -17.75
CA LEU A 200 4.32 18.18 -16.33
C LEU A 200 5.77 18.48 -15.94
N ILE A 201 6.71 17.70 -16.45
CA ILE A 201 8.15 17.95 -16.21
C ILE A 201 8.62 19.19 -16.96
N ALA A 202 8.34 19.29 -18.26
CA ALA A 202 8.90 20.31 -19.13
C ALA A 202 8.34 21.72 -18.83
N LYS A 203 7.03 21.84 -18.61
CA LYS A 203 6.35 23.13 -18.47
C LYS A 203 6.05 23.50 -17.02
N TYR A 204 5.78 22.52 -16.17
CA TYR A 204 5.26 22.75 -14.82
C TYR A 204 6.21 22.34 -13.69
N SER A 205 7.42 21.87 -14.02
CA SER A 205 8.41 21.40 -13.04
C SER A 205 7.82 20.40 -12.03
N THR A 206 6.91 19.54 -12.52
CA THR A 206 6.16 18.60 -11.69
C THR A 206 6.51 17.16 -12.08
N GLY A 207 7.21 16.46 -11.19
CA GLY A 207 7.59 15.06 -11.37
C GLY A 207 6.49 14.09 -10.95
N THR A 208 6.11 13.18 -11.85
CA THR A 208 5.11 12.13 -11.59
C THR A 208 5.58 10.80 -12.18
N ILE A 209 4.86 9.72 -11.89
CA ILE A 209 5.13 8.39 -12.45
C ILE A 209 3.90 7.93 -13.22
N VAL A 210 4.11 7.35 -14.40
CA VAL A 210 3.06 6.71 -15.18
C VAL A 210 3.12 5.19 -15.00
N LEU A 211 1.98 4.59 -14.71
CA LEU A 211 1.80 3.15 -14.55
C LEU A 211 0.48 2.74 -15.23
N SER A 212 0.56 1.87 -16.23
CA SER A 212 -0.62 1.33 -16.92
C SER A 212 -1.65 2.39 -17.37
N GLY A 213 -1.16 3.50 -17.94
CA GLY A 213 -2.01 4.60 -18.41
C GLY A 213 -2.57 5.52 -17.31
N LEU A 214 -2.13 5.35 -16.08
CA LEU A 214 -2.47 6.20 -14.94
C LEU A 214 -1.27 7.05 -14.52
N ILE A 215 -1.53 8.29 -14.10
CA ILE A 215 -0.55 9.15 -13.47
C ILE A 215 -0.66 8.97 -11.96
N ARG A 216 0.40 8.46 -11.32
CA ARG A 216 0.47 8.33 -9.87
C ARG A 216 0.97 9.63 -9.23
N LEU A 217 0.21 10.14 -8.28
CA LEU A 217 0.53 11.32 -7.47
C LEU A 217 0.91 10.88 -6.06
N ALA A 218 2.14 11.21 -5.63
CA ALA A 218 2.68 10.87 -4.32
C ALA A 218 2.41 12.00 -3.32
N TYR A 219 1.19 12.13 -2.85
CA TYR A 219 0.81 13.20 -1.92
C TYR A 219 1.52 13.12 -0.56
N SER A 220 2.01 11.95 -0.21
CA SER A 220 2.82 11.75 1.01
C SER A 220 4.08 12.62 1.06
N THR A 221 4.60 13.07 -0.08
CA THR A 221 5.81 13.89 -0.18
C THR A 221 5.54 15.38 -0.38
N ILE A 222 4.27 15.77 -0.53
CA ILE A 222 3.89 17.14 -0.90
C ILE A 222 3.25 17.83 0.30
N PRO A 223 3.76 18.99 0.74
CA PRO A 223 3.13 19.75 1.81
C PRO A 223 1.78 20.32 1.36
N CYS A 224 0.83 20.46 2.29
CA CYS A 224 -0.54 20.87 2.02
C CYS A 224 -0.65 22.11 1.12
N HIS A 225 0.12 23.16 1.38
CA HIS A 225 0.08 24.42 0.61
C HIS A 225 0.51 24.28 -0.86
N LYS A 226 1.01 23.10 -1.29
CA LYS A 226 1.40 22.84 -2.69
C LYS A 226 0.45 21.87 -3.40
N LEU A 227 -0.50 21.26 -2.70
CA LEU A 227 -1.39 20.26 -3.28
C LEU A 227 -2.30 20.88 -4.35
N GLU A 228 -2.87 22.03 -4.08
CA GLU A 228 -3.72 22.72 -5.06
C GLU A 228 -2.98 23.03 -6.37
N ARG A 229 -1.75 23.54 -6.26
CA ARG A 229 -0.88 23.76 -7.43
C ARG A 229 -0.56 22.46 -8.17
N LEU A 230 -0.37 21.34 -7.47
CA LEU A 230 -0.16 20.03 -8.12
C LEU A 230 -1.33 19.69 -9.04
N PHE A 231 -2.58 19.79 -8.56
CA PHE A 231 -3.76 19.45 -9.35
C PHE A 231 -4.02 20.46 -10.47
N ALA A 232 -3.78 21.74 -10.23
CA ALA A 232 -3.81 22.78 -11.28
C ALA A 232 -2.80 22.48 -12.40
N ASN A 233 -1.59 22.04 -12.06
CA ASN A 233 -0.58 21.66 -13.05
C ASN A 233 -1.01 20.42 -13.85
N VAL A 234 -1.61 19.41 -13.18
CA VAL A 234 -2.13 18.22 -13.89
C VAL A 234 -3.25 18.62 -14.85
N TYR A 235 -4.18 19.45 -14.41
CA TYR A 235 -5.27 19.96 -15.23
C TYR A 235 -4.74 20.73 -16.47
N ALA A 236 -3.82 21.65 -16.27
CA ALA A 236 -3.21 22.42 -17.34
C ALA A 236 -2.45 21.51 -18.34
N ALA A 237 -1.68 20.55 -17.82
CA ALA A 237 -0.90 19.66 -18.68
C ALA A 237 -1.75 18.66 -19.50
N VAL A 238 -3.00 18.40 -19.10
CA VAL A 238 -3.93 17.59 -19.90
C VAL A 238 -4.55 18.43 -21.03
N ASN A 239 -4.74 19.73 -20.80
CA ASN A 239 -5.41 20.63 -21.76
C ASN A 239 -4.44 21.36 -22.71
N ASP A 240 -3.12 21.28 -22.48
CA ASP A 240 -2.06 21.84 -23.36
C ASP A 240 -1.76 20.94 -24.56
#